data_014d8621f982f586e0a441d63288fa49
#
_entry.id   014d8621f982f586e0a441d63288fa49
#
_cell.length_a   1.000
_cell.length_b   1.000
_cell.length_c   1.000
_cell.angle_alpha   90.00
_cell.angle_beta   90.00
_cell.angle_gamma   90.00
#
_symmetry.space_group_name_H-M   'P 1'
#
loop_
_entity.id
_entity.type
_entity.pdbx_description
1 polymer ?
#
loop_
_entity_poly.entity_id
_entity_poly.type
_entity_poly.pdbx_seq_one_letter_code
_entity_poly.pdbx_strand_id
1 'polypeptide(L)'
;MNDCWAVAEESWDCIPRLFLHIRRNNKILNKKEIDKLSLPLEKDKVIQHKKNAIKKLNNLFEYYINEPSGRYLKKANLLSYWFETYVDYIKKEDAYDPKKQIRYNRGDVVKVNFGFNVGKEYGGLHYAIVLDKNNHHSANVVTVVPLTSGTADETYPTDVFLGSELFSKLDTRHAYMLKQAQKDLDECNRLKSSIDSANSAIEKIANKIESQDNVENEIAATLVDNINVLISNQNELNSKVAQTEGDILFLQKSRQEISKLKSGSIALISQITTIDKARIYTPRKSTDVLYGINFSDEK
;
A
#
# COMPACT_ATOMS: atom_id res chain seq x y z
N MET A 1 -25.55 -12.97 28.71
CA MET A 1 -25.43 -12.83 27.23
C MET A 1 -26.59 -12.04 26.61
N ASN A 2 -27.49 -11.48 27.41
CA ASN A 2 -28.71 -10.81 26.91
C ASN A 2 -28.65 -9.26 26.88
N ASP A 3 -27.57 -8.64 27.34
CA ASP A 3 -27.56 -7.17 27.47
C ASP A 3 -26.85 -6.41 26.36
N CYS A 4 -26.28 -7.11 25.37
CA CYS A 4 -25.61 -6.46 24.23
C CYS A 4 -26.55 -6.07 23.07
N TRP A 5 -27.76 -6.58 23.03
CA TRP A 5 -28.73 -6.31 21.95
C TRP A 5 -29.68 -5.15 22.26
N ALA A 6 -29.93 -4.86 23.52
CA ALA A 6 -30.86 -3.81 23.93
C ALA A 6 -30.41 -2.39 23.53
N VAL A 7 -29.09 -2.14 23.45
CA VAL A 7 -28.54 -0.82 23.04
C VAL A 7 -28.55 -0.61 21.53
N ALA A 8 -28.61 -1.70 20.75
CA ALA A 8 -28.68 -1.60 19.28
C ALA A 8 -30.11 -1.34 18.78
N GLU A 9 -31.13 -1.82 19.51
CA GLU A 9 -32.53 -1.64 19.11
C GLU A 9 -32.98 -0.17 19.19
N GLU A 10 -32.52 0.61 20.17
CA GLU A 10 -32.87 2.04 20.25
C GLU A 10 -32.30 2.89 19.10
N SER A 11 -31.18 2.48 18.49
CA SER A 11 -30.57 3.23 17.38
C SER A 11 -31.18 2.88 16.02
N TRP A 12 -31.76 1.67 15.85
CA TRP A 12 -32.36 1.22 14.58
C TRP A 12 -33.85 1.57 14.44
N ASP A 13 -34.55 1.82 15.54
CA ASP A 13 -35.97 2.23 15.50
C ASP A 13 -36.18 3.66 14.93
N CYS A 14 -35.17 4.49 14.90
CA CYS A 14 -35.26 5.82 14.30
C CYS A 14 -35.29 5.80 12.75
N ILE A 15 -34.62 4.84 12.11
CA ILE A 15 -34.54 4.78 10.64
C ILE A 15 -35.87 4.33 9.98
N PRO A 16 -36.58 3.28 10.46
CA PRO A 16 -37.88 2.90 9.91
C PRO A 16 -38.96 3.96 10.14
N ARG A 17 -38.97 4.66 11.28
CA ARG A 17 -39.94 5.74 11.57
C ARG A 17 -39.70 6.96 10.66
N LEU A 18 -38.44 7.28 10.37
CA LEU A 18 -38.09 8.36 9.43
C LEU A 18 -38.54 8.01 8.00
N PHE A 19 -38.31 6.75 7.55
CA PHE A 19 -38.76 6.27 6.24
C PHE A 19 -40.29 6.19 6.10
N LEU A 20 -40.99 5.80 7.17
CA LEU A 20 -42.47 5.79 7.20
C LEU A 20 -43.07 7.20 7.20
N HIS A 21 -42.41 8.17 7.84
CA HIS A 21 -42.85 9.57 7.83
C HIS A 21 -42.63 10.22 6.47
N ILE A 22 -41.53 9.91 5.79
CA ILE A 22 -41.24 10.38 4.43
C ILE A 22 -42.25 9.79 3.41
N ARG A 23 -42.67 8.51 3.57
CA ARG A 23 -43.67 7.89 2.70
C ARG A 23 -45.10 8.44 2.89
N ARG A 24 -45.45 8.86 4.12
CA ARG A 24 -46.82 9.35 4.38
C ARG A 24 -47.12 10.75 3.82
N ASN A 25 -46.13 11.61 3.66
CA ASN A 25 -46.36 13.02 3.30
C ASN A 25 -45.98 13.44 1.88
N ASN A 26 -45.51 12.53 1.04
CA ASN A 26 -45.11 12.80 -0.37
C ASN A 26 -44.33 14.12 -0.57
N LYS A 27 -43.70 14.63 0.49
CA LYS A 27 -42.91 15.87 0.50
C LYS A 27 -41.45 15.49 0.39
N ILE A 28 -40.86 15.74 -0.78
CA ILE A 28 -39.40 15.67 -0.96
C ILE A 28 -38.81 16.81 -0.09
N LEU A 29 -38.25 16.46 1.04
CA LEU A 29 -37.54 17.42 1.90
C LEU A 29 -36.33 17.95 1.12
N ASN A 30 -36.21 19.27 1.06
CA ASN A 30 -35.01 19.88 0.49
C ASN A 30 -33.80 19.71 1.44
N LYS A 31 -32.59 19.89 0.92
CA LYS A 31 -31.36 19.71 1.70
C LYS A 31 -31.34 20.51 3.01
N LYS A 32 -31.89 21.73 3.01
CA LYS A 32 -32.02 22.58 4.21
C LYS A 32 -32.98 22.04 5.27
N GLU A 33 -34.03 21.30 4.87
CA GLU A 33 -34.96 20.66 5.78
C GLU A 33 -34.36 19.36 6.36
N ILE A 34 -33.57 18.64 5.57
CA ILE A 34 -32.80 17.46 6.04
C ILE A 34 -31.72 17.90 7.04
N ASP A 35 -31.02 19.00 6.76
CA ASP A 35 -30.00 19.57 7.66
C ASP A 35 -30.59 20.07 8.99
N LYS A 36 -31.89 20.48 9.01
CA LYS A 36 -32.60 20.83 10.24
C LYS A 36 -33.10 19.63 11.05
N LEU A 37 -33.26 18.45 10.40
CA LEU A 37 -33.63 17.20 11.06
C LEU A 37 -32.43 16.47 11.66
N SER A 38 -31.20 16.82 11.25
CA SER A 38 -29.97 16.38 11.94
C SER A 38 -29.88 17.11 13.25
N LEU A 39 -30.21 16.45 14.36
CA LEU A 39 -29.92 16.92 15.70
C LEU A 39 -28.42 17.29 15.76
N PRO A 40 -28.07 18.52 16.19
CA PRO A 40 -26.66 18.88 16.32
C PRO A 40 -26.00 17.87 17.25
N LEU A 41 -24.97 17.17 16.71
CA LEU A 41 -24.23 16.17 17.47
C LEU A 41 -23.54 16.88 18.63
N GLU A 42 -23.99 16.65 19.86
CA GLU A 42 -23.42 17.28 21.05
C GLU A 42 -21.99 16.77 21.25
N LYS A 43 -21.03 17.69 21.27
CA LYS A 43 -19.60 17.38 21.45
C LYS A 43 -19.34 16.46 22.65
N ASP A 44 -20.06 16.66 23.74
CA ASP A 44 -19.90 15.90 24.98
C ASP A 44 -20.35 14.43 24.81
N LYS A 45 -21.41 14.19 24.05
CA LYS A 45 -21.84 12.82 23.68
C LYS A 45 -20.76 12.12 22.83
N VAL A 46 -20.18 12.82 21.85
CA VAL A 46 -19.08 12.27 21.03
C VAL A 46 -17.88 11.95 21.91
N ILE A 47 -17.50 12.82 22.84
CA ILE A 47 -16.40 12.59 23.77
C ILE A 47 -16.67 11.34 24.61
N GLN A 48 -17.90 11.18 25.13
CA GLN A 48 -18.26 10.01 25.93
C GLN A 48 -18.22 8.71 25.12
N HIS A 49 -18.78 8.72 23.90
CA HIS A 49 -18.71 7.57 22.99
C HIS A 49 -17.26 7.19 22.64
N LYS A 50 -16.43 8.18 22.34
CA LYS A 50 -14.99 7.97 22.10
C LYS A 50 -14.33 7.27 23.30
N LYS A 51 -14.54 7.77 24.52
CA LYS A 51 -13.96 7.18 25.74
C LYS A 51 -14.39 5.70 25.88
N ASN A 52 -15.67 5.42 25.68
CA ASN A 52 -16.20 4.06 25.77
C ASN A 52 -15.63 3.13 24.68
N ALA A 53 -15.52 3.61 23.44
CA ALA A 53 -14.95 2.84 22.34
C ALA A 53 -13.47 2.49 22.58
N ILE A 54 -12.68 3.48 23.02
CA ILE A 54 -11.25 3.26 23.34
C ILE A 54 -11.12 2.28 24.51
N LYS A 55 -11.94 2.43 25.57
CA LYS A 55 -11.93 1.49 26.69
C LYS A 55 -12.25 0.05 26.28
N LYS A 56 -13.29 -0.17 25.41
CA LYS A 56 -13.62 -1.49 24.89
C LYS A 56 -12.48 -2.07 24.08
N LEU A 57 -11.85 -1.27 23.23
CA LEU A 57 -10.72 -1.69 22.42
C LEU A 57 -9.52 -2.07 23.28
N ASN A 58 -9.16 -1.23 24.25
CA ASN A 58 -8.06 -1.54 25.18
C ASN A 58 -8.33 -2.83 25.97
N ASN A 59 -9.54 -3.03 26.48
CA ASN A 59 -9.91 -4.25 27.19
C ASN A 59 -9.78 -5.50 26.30
N LEU A 60 -10.08 -5.38 24.99
CA LEU A 60 -9.91 -6.48 24.04
C LEU A 60 -8.41 -6.82 23.85
N PHE A 61 -7.56 -5.81 23.73
CA PHE A 61 -6.12 -6.00 23.64
C PHE A 61 -5.56 -6.64 24.91
N GLU A 62 -5.92 -6.13 26.08
CA GLU A 62 -5.52 -6.71 27.37
C GLU A 62 -5.94 -8.18 27.48
N TYR A 63 -7.16 -8.51 27.06
CA TYR A 63 -7.64 -9.90 27.03
C TYR A 63 -6.79 -10.78 26.08
N TYR A 64 -6.44 -10.27 24.88
CA TYR A 64 -5.66 -11.04 23.92
C TYR A 64 -4.21 -11.21 24.32
N ILE A 65 -3.62 -10.19 24.95
CA ILE A 65 -2.20 -10.18 25.36
C ILE A 65 -1.99 -11.04 26.61
N ASN A 66 -2.91 -10.96 27.57
CA ASN A 66 -2.79 -11.66 28.85
C ASN A 66 -3.39 -13.07 28.85
N GLU A 67 -3.87 -13.57 27.70
CA GLU A 67 -4.40 -14.94 27.61
C GLU A 67 -3.24 -15.96 27.77
N PRO A 68 -3.31 -16.87 28.78
CA PRO A 68 -2.15 -17.67 29.21
C PRO A 68 -1.54 -18.58 28.15
N SER A 69 -2.31 -19.06 27.17
CA SER A 69 -1.79 -19.92 26.10
C SER A 69 -1.10 -19.14 24.97
N GLY A 70 -1.17 -17.82 24.95
CA GLY A 70 -0.64 -16.98 23.90
C GLY A 70 -1.33 -17.10 22.54
N ARG A 71 -2.44 -17.85 22.44
CA ARG A 71 -3.15 -18.15 21.18
C ARG A 71 -3.63 -16.89 20.44
N TYR A 72 -3.82 -15.78 21.16
CA TYR A 72 -4.32 -14.53 20.60
C TYR A 72 -3.23 -13.48 20.36
N LEU A 73 -1.97 -13.71 20.76
CA LEU A 73 -0.89 -12.73 20.58
C LEU A 73 -0.72 -12.30 19.12
N LYS A 74 -0.72 -13.26 18.19
CA LYS A 74 -0.66 -12.95 16.75
C LYS A 74 -1.85 -12.09 16.30
N LYS A 75 -3.05 -12.37 16.83
CA LYS A 75 -4.26 -11.62 16.50
C LYS A 75 -4.20 -10.20 17.03
N ALA A 76 -3.74 -10.01 18.28
CA ALA A 76 -3.53 -8.69 18.87
C ALA A 76 -2.53 -7.87 18.04
N ASN A 77 -1.39 -8.46 17.69
CA ASN A 77 -0.36 -7.81 16.89
C ASN A 77 -0.89 -7.37 15.51
N LEU A 78 -1.57 -8.25 14.77
CA LEU A 78 -2.16 -7.91 13.46
C LEU A 78 -3.22 -6.82 13.58
N LEU A 79 -4.03 -6.84 14.63
CA LEU A 79 -5.08 -5.86 14.88
C LEU A 79 -4.47 -4.49 15.22
N SER A 80 -3.36 -4.43 16.01
CA SER A 80 -2.70 -3.15 16.32
C SER A 80 -2.11 -2.50 15.07
N TYR A 81 -1.40 -3.25 14.22
CA TYR A 81 -0.91 -2.75 12.92
C TYR A 81 -2.03 -2.28 12.00
N TRP A 82 -3.16 -3.00 12.03
CA TRP A 82 -4.32 -2.56 11.25
C TRP A 82 -4.87 -1.23 11.74
N PHE A 83 -5.00 -1.01 13.05
CA PHE A 83 -5.48 0.27 13.58
C PHE A 83 -4.56 1.43 13.23
N GLU A 84 -3.24 1.26 13.31
CA GLU A 84 -2.29 2.27 12.86
C GLU A 84 -2.51 2.62 11.38
N THR A 85 -2.57 1.59 10.53
CA THR A 85 -2.80 1.75 9.09
C THR A 85 -4.15 2.39 8.79
N TYR A 86 -5.22 1.97 9.49
CA TYR A 86 -6.56 2.50 9.33
C TYR A 86 -6.64 4.00 9.68
N VAL A 87 -6.02 4.40 10.78
CA VAL A 87 -5.92 5.80 11.17
C VAL A 87 -5.21 6.63 10.10
N ASP A 88 -4.16 6.07 9.48
CA ASP A 88 -3.45 6.73 8.39
C ASP A 88 -4.29 6.88 7.12
N TYR A 89 -5.14 5.89 6.79
CA TYR A 89 -6.09 6.03 5.69
C TYR A 89 -7.10 7.14 5.95
N ILE A 90 -7.73 7.15 7.13
CA ILE A 90 -8.73 8.18 7.51
C ILE A 90 -8.12 9.58 7.51
N LYS A 91 -6.90 9.75 8.05
CA LYS A 91 -6.23 11.06 8.04
C LYS A 91 -5.94 11.61 6.64
N LYS A 92 -5.78 10.73 5.67
CA LYS A 92 -5.39 11.08 4.30
C LYS A 92 -6.56 11.10 3.32
N GLU A 93 -7.77 10.66 3.72
CA GLU A 93 -8.91 10.48 2.82
C GLU A 93 -9.33 11.79 2.11
N ASP A 94 -9.36 12.92 2.84
CA ASP A 94 -9.74 14.22 2.28
C ASP A 94 -8.72 14.76 1.26
N ALA A 95 -7.45 14.38 1.39
CA ALA A 95 -6.37 14.80 0.50
C ALA A 95 -6.08 13.78 -0.61
N TYR A 96 -6.76 12.63 -0.60
CA TYR A 96 -6.54 11.58 -1.56
C TYR A 96 -7.10 11.93 -2.94
N ASP A 97 -6.23 11.85 -3.96
CA ASP A 97 -6.61 12.06 -5.35
C ASP A 97 -6.35 10.78 -6.16
N PRO A 98 -7.41 10.07 -6.59
CA PRO A 98 -7.28 8.83 -7.35
C PRO A 98 -6.58 9.03 -8.70
N LYS A 99 -6.58 10.24 -9.27
CA LYS A 99 -5.91 10.56 -10.53
C LYS A 99 -4.38 10.52 -10.44
N LYS A 100 -3.82 10.51 -9.22
CA LYS A 100 -2.38 10.34 -9.00
C LYS A 100 -1.92 8.89 -9.10
N GLN A 101 -2.86 7.93 -9.13
CA GLN A 101 -2.58 6.52 -9.37
C GLN A 101 -2.76 6.16 -10.85
N ILE A 102 -2.33 4.95 -11.22
CA ILE A 102 -2.59 4.40 -12.54
C ILE A 102 -4.09 4.11 -12.72
N ARG A 103 -4.50 3.97 -13.98
CA ARG A 103 -5.85 3.47 -14.31
C ARG A 103 -5.87 1.95 -14.17
N TYR A 104 -6.91 1.42 -13.53
CA TYR A 104 -7.14 0.00 -13.38
C TYR A 104 -8.19 -0.49 -14.36
N ASN A 105 -7.94 -1.64 -14.99
CA ASN A 105 -8.86 -2.28 -15.94
C ASN A 105 -9.16 -3.71 -15.48
N ARG A 106 -10.21 -4.30 -16.05
CA ARG A 106 -10.55 -5.70 -15.77
C ARG A 106 -9.37 -6.62 -16.07
N GLY A 107 -9.14 -7.58 -15.17
CA GLY A 107 -8.03 -8.53 -15.26
C GLY A 107 -6.74 -8.04 -14.64
N ASP A 108 -6.57 -6.73 -14.39
CA ASP A 108 -5.37 -6.21 -13.72
C ASP A 108 -5.21 -6.83 -12.33
N VAL A 109 -3.99 -7.25 -12.04
CA VAL A 109 -3.64 -7.77 -10.71
C VAL A 109 -3.16 -6.64 -9.83
N VAL A 110 -3.77 -6.55 -8.66
CA VAL A 110 -3.43 -5.57 -7.61
C VAL A 110 -3.12 -6.26 -6.30
N LYS A 111 -2.32 -5.65 -5.45
CA LYS A 111 -2.13 -6.07 -4.05
C LYS A 111 -2.87 -5.09 -3.16
N VAL A 112 -3.81 -5.59 -2.40
CA VAL A 112 -4.79 -4.80 -1.64
C VAL A 112 -4.66 -5.09 -0.16
N ASN A 113 -4.73 -4.05 0.65
CA ASN A 113 -4.93 -4.19 2.09
C ASN A 113 -6.42 -4.29 2.40
N PHE A 114 -6.93 -5.53 2.54
CA PHE A 114 -8.33 -5.80 2.92
C PHE A 114 -8.63 -5.47 4.39
N GLY A 115 -7.62 -5.22 5.18
CA GLY A 115 -7.76 -4.85 6.58
C GLY A 115 -7.96 -6.04 7.51
N PHE A 116 -8.42 -5.74 8.70
CA PHE A 116 -8.75 -6.75 9.71
C PHE A 116 -10.27 -6.87 9.81
N ASN A 117 -10.82 -7.95 9.27
CA ASN A 117 -12.26 -8.15 9.13
C ASN A 117 -12.79 -9.17 10.13
N VAL A 118 -14.13 -9.34 10.20
CA VAL A 118 -14.80 -10.16 11.20
C VAL A 118 -14.96 -11.60 10.70
N GLY A 119 -14.68 -12.55 11.56
CA GLY A 119 -14.97 -13.97 11.33
C GLY A 119 -14.18 -14.56 10.17
N LYS A 120 -14.86 -14.91 9.08
CA LYS A 120 -14.30 -15.51 7.86
C LYS A 120 -14.22 -14.56 6.68
N GLU A 121 -14.55 -13.28 6.86
CA GLU A 121 -14.32 -12.27 5.85
C GLU A 121 -12.84 -12.19 5.50
N TYR A 122 -12.55 -12.02 4.22
CA TYR A 122 -11.17 -11.99 3.74
C TYR A 122 -10.47 -10.72 4.19
N GLY A 123 -9.34 -10.86 4.84
CA GLY A 123 -8.59 -9.75 5.43
C GLY A 123 -7.09 -9.89 5.18
N GLY A 124 -6.34 -8.84 5.52
CA GLY A 124 -4.89 -8.79 5.35
C GLY A 124 -4.45 -8.18 4.01
N LEU A 125 -3.16 -8.32 3.70
CA LEU A 125 -2.56 -7.80 2.46
C LEU A 125 -2.45 -8.95 1.44
N HIS A 126 -3.28 -8.93 0.41
CA HIS A 126 -3.38 -10.01 -0.57
C HIS A 126 -3.46 -9.50 -2.01
N TYR A 127 -3.14 -10.38 -2.95
CA TYR A 127 -3.41 -10.14 -4.36
C TYR A 127 -4.92 -10.20 -4.64
N ALA A 128 -5.34 -9.44 -5.64
CA ALA A 128 -6.71 -9.44 -6.12
C ALA A 128 -6.73 -9.12 -7.62
N ILE A 129 -7.80 -9.50 -8.30
CA ILE A 129 -8.05 -9.16 -9.69
C ILE A 129 -9.13 -8.07 -9.74
N VAL A 130 -8.90 -7.04 -10.54
CA VAL A 130 -9.87 -5.99 -10.83
C VAL A 130 -10.98 -6.55 -11.71
N LEU A 131 -12.24 -6.31 -11.33
CA LEU A 131 -13.42 -6.77 -12.06
C LEU A 131 -14.05 -5.68 -12.94
N ASP A 132 -13.80 -4.41 -12.62
CA ASP A 132 -14.35 -3.28 -13.38
C ASP A 132 -13.83 -3.28 -14.81
N LYS A 133 -14.71 -3.32 -15.82
CA LYS A 133 -14.32 -3.32 -17.23
C LYS A 133 -13.51 -2.06 -17.60
N ASN A 134 -13.96 -0.91 -17.12
CA ASN A 134 -13.29 0.37 -17.28
C ASN A 134 -13.46 1.17 -15.99
N ASN A 135 -12.53 1.00 -15.04
CA ASN A 135 -12.57 1.82 -13.84
C ASN A 135 -12.14 3.25 -14.19
N HIS A 136 -13.04 4.22 -13.98
CA HIS A 136 -12.75 5.62 -14.31
C HIS A 136 -11.57 6.12 -13.46
N HIS A 137 -10.66 6.89 -14.08
CA HIS A 137 -9.45 7.36 -13.41
C HIS A 137 -9.75 8.19 -12.15
N SER A 138 -10.85 8.98 -12.18
CA SER A 138 -11.30 9.77 -11.01
C SER A 138 -12.20 8.99 -10.03
N ALA A 139 -12.53 7.72 -10.28
CA ALA A 139 -13.30 6.93 -9.33
C ALA A 139 -12.44 6.64 -8.10
N ASN A 140 -12.98 6.85 -6.91
CA ASN A 140 -12.28 6.54 -5.65
C ASN A 140 -12.25 5.04 -5.36
N VAL A 141 -13.18 4.29 -5.90
CA VAL A 141 -13.37 2.87 -5.59
C VAL A 141 -13.14 1.98 -6.80
N VAL A 142 -12.85 0.71 -6.53
CA VAL A 142 -12.69 -0.35 -7.52
C VAL A 142 -13.21 -1.67 -6.96
N THR A 143 -13.88 -2.45 -7.82
CA THR A 143 -14.37 -3.79 -7.45
C THR A 143 -13.30 -4.83 -7.75
N VAL A 144 -13.03 -5.68 -6.77
CA VAL A 144 -11.98 -6.69 -6.86
C VAL A 144 -12.45 -8.06 -6.36
N VAL A 145 -11.86 -9.13 -6.89
CA VAL A 145 -11.93 -10.47 -6.33
C VAL A 145 -10.60 -10.82 -5.68
N PRO A 146 -10.57 -11.15 -4.38
CA PRO A 146 -9.35 -11.54 -3.69
C PRO A 146 -8.79 -12.86 -4.21
N LEU A 147 -7.46 -13.00 -4.16
CA LEU A 147 -6.76 -14.23 -4.50
C LEU A 147 -6.11 -14.85 -3.27
N THR A 148 -6.16 -16.18 -3.21
CA THR A 148 -5.36 -16.97 -2.28
C THR A 148 -4.47 -17.95 -3.05
N SER A 149 -3.38 -18.42 -2.43
CA SER A 149 -2.56 -19.51 -2.97
C SER A 149 -3.22 -20.86 -2.64
N GLY A 150 -3.17 -21.79 -3.57
CA GLY A 150 -3.70 -23.13 -3.37
C GLY A 150 -3.70 -23.96 -4.65
N THR A 151 -4.17 -25.20 -4.54
CA THR A 151 -4.27 -26.17 -5.63
C THR A 151 -5.74 -26.33 -6.09
N ALA A 152 -5.95 -27.00 -7.20
CA ALA A 152 -7.30 -27.28 -7.71
C ALA A 152 -8.15 -28.06 -6.68
N ASP A 153 -7.54 -29.01 -5.96
CA ASP A 153 -8.23 -29.84 -4.97
C ASP A 153 -8.65 -29.07 -3.70
N GLU A 154 -8.00 -27.91 -3.45
CA GLU A 154 -8.32 -27.03 -2.34
C GLU A 154 -9.39 -25.99 -2.69
N THR A 155 -9.86 -25.98 -3.96
CA THR A 155 -10.81 -24.96 -4.45
C THR A 155 -12.24 -25.34 -4.06
N TYR A 156 -12.92 -24.44 -3.37
CA TYR A 156 -14.35 -24.62 -3.06
C TYR A 156 -15.21 -24.48 -4.33
N PRO A 157 -16.42 -25.09 -4.38
CA PRO A 157 -17.29 -25.03 -5.56
C PRO A 157 -17.69 -23.61 -6.00
N THR A 158 -17.63 -22.65 -5.08
CA THR A 158 -17.95 -21.23 -5.32
C THR A 158 -16.75 -20.44 -5.84
N ASP A 159 -15.56 -21.00 -5.80
CA ASP A 159 -14.31 -20.30 -6.13
C ASP A 159 -13.75 -20.83 -7.45
N VAL A 160 -12.78 -20.11 -8.03
CA VAL A 160 -12.22 -20.46 -9.34
C VAL A 160 -10.72 -20.67 -9.20
N PHE A 161 -10.25 -21.86 -9.59
CA PHE A 161 -8.84 -22.15 -9.70
C PHE A 161 -8.26 -21.53 -11.01
N LEU A 162 -7.28 -20.68 -10.89
CA LEU A 162 -6.65 -19.94 -11.99
C LEU A 162 -5.33 -20.57 -12.47
N GLY A 163 -4.88 -21.64 -11.82
CA GLY A 163 -3.58 -22.25 -12.12
C GLY A 163 -2.41 -21.39 -11.67
N SER A 164 -1.25 -21.62 -12.27
CA SER A 164 0.02 -20.95 -11.94
C SER A 164 0.35 -19.75 -12.83
N GLU A 165 -0.62 -19.23 -13.58
CA GLU A 165 -0.40 -18.12 -14.53
C GLU A 165 0.14 -16.87 -13.83
N LEU A 166 -0.47 -16.51 -12.69
CA LEU A 166 -0.02 -15.37 -11.90
C LEU A 166 1.43 -15.54 -11.44
N PHE A 167 1.76 -16.73 -10.91
CA PHE A 167 3.13 -17.05 -10.51
C PHE A 167 4.11 -16.85 -11.66
N SER A 168 3.83 -17.43 -12.84
CA SER A 168 4.72 -17.38 -14.01
C SER A 168 4.96 -15.94 -14.47
N LYS A 169 3.90 -15.12 -14.54
CA LYS A 169 4.00 -13.71 -14.93
C LYS A 169 4.80 -12.89 -13.91
N LEU A 170 4.53 -13.09 -12.62
CA LEU A 170 5.23 -12.39 -11.53
C LEU A 170 6.70 -12.81 -11.46
N ASP A 171 7.01 -14.09 -11.55
CA ASP A 171 8.40 -14.59 -11.49
C ASP A 171 9.24 -14.07 -12.66
N THR A 172 8.68 -14.08 -13.87
CA THR A 172 9.32 -13.51 -15.06
C THR A 172 9.57 -12.01 -14.91
N ARG A 173 8.56 -11.26 -14.50
CA ARG A 173 8.66 -9.80 -14.31
C ARG A 173 9.67 -9.45 -13.21
N HIS A 174 9.61 -10.17 -12.10
CA HIS A 174 10.50 -10.00 -10.97
C HIS A 174 11.96 -10.29 -11.36
N ALA A 175 12.22 -11.42 -12.07
CA ALA A 175 13.54 -11.78 -12.55
C ALA A 175 14.11 -10.70 -13.50
N TYR A 176 13.27 -10.17 -14.39
CA TYR A 176 13.66 -9.06 -15.27
C TYR A 176 14.05 -7.80 -14.47
N MET A 177 13.22 -7.38 -13.51
CA MET A 177 13.49 -6.18 -12.71
C MET A 177 14.74 -6.34 -11.86
N LEU A 178 14.94 -7.51 -11.25
CA LEU A 178 16.14 -7.78 -10.46
C LEU A 178 17.41 -7.73 -11.32
N LYS A 179 17.35 -8.31 -12.53
CA LYS A 179 18.48 -8.24 -13.50
C LYS A 179 18.78 -6.81 -13.91
N GLN A 180 17.73 -5.99 -14.14
CA GLN A 180 17.90 -4.59 -14.51
C GLN A 180 18.52 -3.79 -13.35
N ALA A 181 17.99 -3.93 -12.12
CA ALA A 181 18.52 -3.26 -10.95
C ALA A 181 19.99 -3.65 -10.67
N GLN A 182 20.35 -4.93 -10.87
CA GLN A 182 21.74 -5.37 -10.74
C GLN A 182 22.64 -4.72 -11.78
N LYS A 183 22.18 -4.60 -13.03
CA LYS A 183 22.94 -3.94 -14.10
C LYS A 183 23.15 -2.45 -13.80
N ASP A 184 22.12 -1.79 -13.31
CA ASP A 184 22.18 -0.36 -12.93
C ASP A 184 23.15 -0.16 -11.75
N LEU A 185 23.17 -1.07 -10.78
CA LEU A 185 24.12 -1.04 -9.68
C LEU A 185 25.58 -1.22 -10.17
N ASP A 186 25.82 -2.18 -11.09
CA ASP A 186 27.15 -2.41 -11.64
C ASP A 186 27.65 -1.18 -12.40
N GLU A 187 26.78 -0.50 -13.14
CA GLU A 187 27.11 0.74 -13.84
C GLU A 187 27.42 1.86 -12.85
N CYS A 188 26.61 2.06 -11.81
CA CYS A 188 26.87 3.02 -10.75
C CYS A 188 28.22 2.76 -10.07
N ASN A 189 28.56 1.52 -9.77
CA ASN A 189 29.82 1.15 -9.14
C ASN A 189 31.04 1.43 -10.05
N ARG A 190 30.90 1.23 -11.37
CA ARG A 190 31.95 1.62 -12.34
C ARG A 190 32.17 3.12 -12.37
N LEU A 191 31.08 3.90 -12.41
CA LEU A 191 31.16 5.37 -12.38
C LEU A 191 31.76 5.88 -11.07
N LYS A 192 31.41 5.26 -9.93
CA LYS A 192 32.01 5.57 -8.65
C LYS A 192 33.52 5.36 -8.66
N SER A 193 33.98 4.20 -9.14
CA SER A 193 35.42 3.92 -9.24
C SER A 193 36.15 4.91 -10.14
N SER A 194 35.51 5.36 -11.22
CA SER A 194 36.08 6.38 -12.12
C SER A 194 36.20 7.76 -11.42
N ILE A 195 35.16 8.16 -10.66
CA ILE A 195 35.17 9.40 -9.88
C ILE A 195 36.25 9.35 -8.79
N ASP A 196 36.36 8.26 -8.06
CA ASP A 196 37.35 8.08 -7.00
C ASP A 196 38.78 8.17 -7.56
N SER A 197 38.99 7.59 -8.75
CA SER A 197 40.29 7.70 -9.46
C SER A 197 40.61 9.14 -9.88
N ALA A 198 39.60 9.87 -10.39
CA ALA A 198 39.73 11.29 -10.77
C ALA A 198 40.03 12.18 -9.55
N ASN A 199 39.31 11.96 -8.42
CA ASN A 199 39.55 12.68 -7.17
C ASN A 199 40.98 12.47 -6.67
N SER A 200 41.46 11.21 -6.68
CA SER A 200 42.84 10.91 -6.29
C SER A 200 43.88 11.60 -7.19
N ALA A 201 43.63 11.72 -8.50
CA ALA A 201 44.49 12.45 -9.40
C ALA A 201 44.50 13.97 -9.12
N ILE A 202 43.33 14.55 -8.83
CA ILE A 202 43.19 15.96 -8.46
C ILE A 202 43.93 16.28 -7.15
N GLU A 203 43.77 15.41 -6.11
CA GLU A 203 44.48 15.58 -4.86
C GLU A 203 46.03 15.60 -5.06
N LYS A 204 46.54 14.72 -5.91
CA LYS A 204 47.96 14.70 -6.26
C LYS A 204 48.42 15.98 -6.95
N ILE A 205 47.57 16.57 -7.80
CA ILE A 205 47.85 17.83 -8.48
C ILE A 205 47.80 19.00 -7.48
N ALA A 206 46.77 19.05 -6.62
CA ALA A 206 46.62 20.07 -5.58
C ALA A 206 47.84 20.12 -4.65
N ASN A 207 48.28 18.95 -4.16
CA ASN A 207 49.45 18.83 -3.30
C ASN A 207 50.74 19.28 -4.00
N LYS A 208 50.86 19.10 -5.33
CA LYS A 208 52.01 19.62 -6.10
C LYS A 208 51.97 21.14 -6.25
N ILE A 209 50.76 21.70 -6.39
CA ILE A 209 50.57 23.16 -6.52
C ILE A 209 50.89 23.87 -5.20
N GLU A 210 50.44 23.32 -4.07
CA GLU A 210 50.75 23.87 -2.73
C GLU A 210 52.24 23.89 -2.41
N SER A 211 53.01 23.04 -3.07
CA SER A 211 54.49 22.97 -2.88
C SER A 211 55.27 23.94 -3.77
N GLN A 212 54.62 24.74 -4.64
CA GLN A 212 55.24 25.68 -5.55
C GLN A 212 54.75 27.10 -5.30
N ASP A 213 55.66 28.05 -4.96
CA ASP A 213 55.35 29.43 -4.55
C ASP A 213 54.78 30.37 -5.65
N ASN A 214 54.49 29.88 -6.86
CA ASN A 214 54.02 30.71 -7.99
C ASN A 214 52.94 30.01 -8.83
N VAL A 215 51.74 29.83 -8.26
CA VAL A 215 50.55 29.43 -9.03
C VAL A 215 49.65 30.64 -9.27
N GLU A 216 49.32 30.92 -10.53
CA GLU A 216 48.33 31.94 -10.86
C GLU A 216 46.98 31.64 -10.17
N ASN A 217 46.48 32.62 -9.39
CA ASN A 217 45.25 32.48 -8.59
C ASN A 217 44.03 32.01 -9.40
N GLU A 218 44.02 32.26 -10.71
CA GLU A 218 42.93 31.84 -11.62
C GLU A 218 42.90 30.32 -11.85
N ILE A 219 44.08 29.67 -11.94
CA ILE A 219 44.18 28.20 -12.08
C ILE A 219 43.74 27.51 -10.81
N ALA A 220 44.11 28.06 -9.65
CA ALA A 220 43.70 27.54 -8.35
C ALA A 220 42.15 27.62 -8.16
N ALA A 221 41.53 28.75 -8.53
CA ALA A 221 40.07 28.91 -8.46
C ALA A 221 39.34 27.92 -9.36
N THR A 222 39.79 27.74 -10.62
CA THR A 222 39.22 26.79 -11.56
C THR A 222 39.31 25.32 -11.06
N LEU A 223 40.42 24.98 -10.41
CA LEU A 223 40.58 23.65 -9.78
C LEU A 223 39.61 23.42 -8.63
N VAL A 224 39.44 24.42 -7.77
CA VAL A 224 38.49 24.36 -6.64
C VAL A 224 37.04 24.16 -7.15
N ASP A 225 36.65 24.90 -8.21
CA ASP A 225 35.31 24.75 -8.79
C ASP A 225 35.09 23.37 -9.39
N ASN A 226 36.07 22.81 -10.10
CA ASN A 226 36.00 21.46 -10.63
C ASN A 226 35.93 20.39 -9.53
N ILE A 227 36.66 20.55 -8.43
CA ILE A 227 36.60 19.68 -7.27
C ILE A 227 35.20 19.71 -6.65
N ASN A 228 34.62 20.89 -6.48
CA ASN A 228 33.26 21.02 -5.92
C ASN A 228 32.20 20.34 -6.80
N VAL A 229 32.31 20.45 -8.12
CA VAL A 229 31.43 19.74 -9.08
C VAL A 229 31.59 18.22 -8.94
N LEU A 230 32.81 17.72 -8.82
CA LEU A 230 33.06 16.29 -8.64
C LEU A 230 32.52 15.76 -7.33
N ILE A 231 32.65 16.50 -6.22
CA ILE A 231 32.09 16.15 -4.90
C ILE A 231 30.55 16.08 -5.00
N SER A 232 29.92 17.05 -5.67
CA SER A 232 28.47 17.04 -5.89
C SER A 232 28.00 15.80 -6.66
N ASN A 233 28.70 15.49 -7.77
CA ASN A 233 28.39 14.30 -8.59
C ASN A 233 28.59 12.99 -7.82
N GLN A 234 29.63 12.92 -6.98
CA GLN A 234 29.89 11.76 -6.12
C GLN A 234 28.77 11.55 -5.09
N ASN A 235 28.26 12.63 -4.49
CA ASN A 235 27.17 12.56 -3.54
C ASN A 235 25.86 12.08 -4.22
N GLU A 236 25.58 12.59 -5.42
CA GLU A 236 24.41 12.13 -6.21
C GLU A 236 24.53 10.64 -6.56
N LEU A 237 25.71 10.21 -7.01
CA LEU A 237 25.96 8.81 -7.36
C LEU A 237 25.84 7.89 -6.14
N ASN A 238 26.39 8.29 -4.98
CA ASN A 238 26.25 7.52 -3.74
C ASN A 238 24.78 7.37 -3.33
N SER A 239 23.97 8.42 -3.51
CA SER A 239 22.53 8.37 -3.27
C SER A 239 21.82 7.38 -4.21
N LYS A 240 22.17 7.38 -5.52
CA LYS A 240 21.63 6.43 -6.50
C LYS A 240 22.03 4.98 -6.18
N VAL A 241 23.27 4.75 -5.78
CA VAL A 241 23.75 3.41 -5.34
C VAL A 241 22.91 2.92 -4.18
N ALA A 242 22.79 3.71 -3.12
CA ALA A 242 22.00 3.32 -1.93
C ALA A 242 20.53 3.04 -2.28
N GLN A 243 19.92 3.81 -3.18
CA GLN A 243 18.57 3.57 -3.66
C GLN A 243 18.47 2.24 -4.40
N THR A 244 19.39 1.98 -5.35
CA THR A 244 19.38 0.76 -6.17
C THR A 244 19.63 -0.49 -5.31
N GLU A 245 20.52 -0.41 -4.31
CA GLU A 245 20.71 -1.49 -3.33
C GLU A 245 19.43 -1.77 -2.53
N GLY A 246 18.72 -0.71 -2.12
CA GLY A 246 17.41 -0.81 -1.47
C GLY A 246 16.36 -1.50 -2.34
N ASP A 247 16.31 -1.15 -3.63
CA ASP A 247 15.41 -1.75 -4.61
C ASP A 247 15.72 -3.24 -4.82
N ILE A 248 16.99 -3.61 -4.91
CA ILE A 248 17.43 -5.02 -5.01
C ILE A 248 16.99 -5.80 -3.77
N LEU A 249 17.22 -5.26 -2.57
CA LEU A 249 16.82 -5.91 -1.32
C LEU A 249 15.29 -6.09 -1.23
N PHE A 250 14.53 -5.08 -1.65
CA PHE A 250 13.07 -5.16 -1.74
C PHE A 250 12.62 -6.25 -2.71
N LEU A 251 13.20 -6.30 -3.91
CA LEU A 251 12.92 -7.33 -4.90
C LEU A 251 13.25 -8.74 -4.36
N GLN A 252 14.40 -8.92 -3.72
CA GLN A 252 14.78 -10.21 -3.11
C GLN A 252 13.77 -10.68 -2.05
N LYS A 253 13.27 -9.78 -1.19
CA LYS A 253 12.23 -10.10 -0.22
C LYS A 253 10.90 -10.45 -0.90
N SER A 254 10.53 -9.72 -1.94
CA SER A 254 9.30 -9.97 -2.70
C SER A 254 9.27 -11.35 -3.36
N ARG A 255 10.42 -11.90 -3.72
CA ARG A 255 10.52 -13.24 -4.31
C ARG A 255 9.98 -14.34 -3.40
N GLN A 256 10.15 -14.21 -2.08
CA GLN A 256 9.60 -15.17 -1.12
C GLN A 256 8.07 -15.17 -1.12
N GLU A 257 7.44 -14.02 -1.32
CA GLU A 257 5.98 -13.93 -1.42
C GLU A 257 5.48 -14.52 -2.74
N ILE A 258 6.17 -14.22 -3.86
CA ILE A 258 5.83 -14.75 -5.18
C ILE A 258 5.93 -16.27 -5.19
N SER A 259 6.93 -16.85 -4.53
CA SER A 259 7.12 -18.30 -4.47
C SER A 259 5.95 -19.06 -3.82
N LYS A 260 5.18 -18.41 -2.96
CA LYS A 260 3.97 -19.00 -2.35
C LYS A 260 2.83 -19.23 -3.35
N LEU A 261 2.84 -18.52 -4.48
CA LEU A 261 1.86 -18.66 -5.56
C LEU A 261 2.19 -19.81 -6.52
N LYS A 262 3.31 -20.52 -6.31
CA LYS A 262 3.78 -21.58 -7.21
C LYS A 262 2.81 -22.73 -7.34
N SER A 263 2.07 -23.06 -6.28
CA SER A 263 1.02 -24.12 -6.29
C SER A 263 -0.21 -23.73 -7.11
N GLY A 264 -0.39 -22.46 -7.39
CA GLY A 264 -1.52 -21.90 -8.11
C GLY A 264 -2.19 -20.77 -7.33
N SER A 265 -3.14 -20.13 -7.97
CA SER A 265 -3.98 -19.08 -7.40
C SER A 265 -5.45 -19.46 -7.49
N ILE A 266 -6.21 -19.16 -6.46
CA ILE A 266 -7.67 -19.37 -6.38
C ILE A 266 -8.32 -18.00 -6.23
N ALA A 267 -9.28 -17.68 -7.10
CA ALA A 267 -10.12 -16.49 -6.99
C ALA A 267 -11.30 -16.78 -6.06
N LEU A 268 -11.40 -16.02 -4.98
CA LEU A 268 -12.42 -16.17 -3.95
C LEU A 268 -13.68 -15.41 -4.35
N ILE A 269 -14.54 -16.03 -5.16
CA ILE A 269 -15.73 -15.37 -5.73
C ILE A 269 -16.72 -14.95 -4.64
N SER A 270 -16.85 -15.74 -3.58
CA SER A 270 -17.68 -15.41 -2.42
C SER A 270 -17.21 -14.18 -1.63
N GLN A 271 -15.99 -13.70 -1.88
CA GLN A 271 -15.35 -12.56 -1.20
C GLN A 271 -15.16 -11.35 -2.11
N ILE A 272 -15.84 -11.31 -3.27
CA ILE A 272 -15.85 -10.11 -4.14
C ILE A 272 -16.28 -8.90 -3.32
N THR A 273 -15.50 -7.83 -3.43
CA THR A 273 -15.76 -6.61 -2.67
C THR A 273 -15.34 -5.36 -3.43
N THR A 274 -15.95 -4.24 -3.07
CA THR A 274 -15.53 -2.92 -3.54
C THR A 274 -14.67 -2.25 -2.47
N ILE A 275 -13.52 -1.74 -2.87
CA ILE A 275 -12.55 -1.10 -1.99
C ILE A 275 -12.21 0.32 -2.45
N ASP A 276 -11.80 1.17 -1.53
CA ASP A 276 -11.18 2.44 -1.88
C ASP A 276 -9.79 2.22 -2.47
N LYS A 277 -9.45 2.95 -3.55
CA LYS A 277 -8.15 2.85 -4.21
C LYS A 277 -6.97 3.21 -3.31
N ALA A 278 -7.18 4.01 -2.26
CA ALA A 278 -6.16 4.28 -1.27
C ALA A 278 -5.65 3.01 -0.57
N ARG A 279 -6.46 1.94 -0.54
CA ARG A 279 -6.11 0.63 0.02
C ARG A 279 -5.31 -0.26 -0.94
N ILE A 280 -5.15 0.13 -2.20
CA ILE A 280 -4.26 -0.58 -3.13
C ILE A 280 -2.82 -0.27 -2.72
N TYR A 281 -2.08 -1.32 -2.39
CA TYR A 281 -0.68 -1.22 -2.03
C TYR A 281 0.21 -1.07 -3.28
N THR A 282 -0.04 -1.89 -4.31
CA THR A 282 0.66 -1.88 -5.60
C THR A 282 -0.22 -2.57 -6.67
N PRO A 283 -0.13 -2.21 -7.98
CA PRO A 283 0.66 -1.10 -8.51
C PRO A 283 -0.03 0.25 -8.30
N ARG A 284 0.74 1.27 -8.02
CA ARG A 284 0.30 2.68 -8.00
C ARG A 284 0.94 3.49 -9.11
N LYS A 285 2.10 3.04 -9.59
CA LYS A 285 2.91 3.65 -10.64
C LYS A 285 3.26 2.61 -11.71
N SER A 286 3.60 3.09 -12.90
CA SER A 286 4.05 2.23 -14.01
C SER A 286 5.37 1.50 -13.75
N THR A 287 6.14 1.94 -12.75
CA THR A 287 7.40 1.30 -12.33
C THR A 287 7.20 0.14 -11.37
N ASP A 288 6.00 -0.05 -10.83
CA ASP A 288 5.72 -1.10 -9.85
C ASP A 288 5.76 -2.50 -10.50
N VAL A 289 6.14 -3.51 -9.72
CA VAL A 289 6.28 -4.91 -10.18
C VAL A 289 4.99 -5.46 -10.78
N LEU A 290 3.84 -5.11 -10.20
CA LEU A 290 2.52 -5.56 -10.66
C LEU A 290 1.99 -4.78 -11.88
N TYR A 291 2.62 -3.69 -12.29
CA TYR A 291 2.13 -2.92 -13.43
C TYR A 291 2.15 -3.74 -14.73
N GLY A 292 1.00 -3.80 -15.40
CA GLY A 292 0.82 -4.58 -16.61
C GLY A 292 0.69 -6.11 -16.40
N ILE A 293 0.66 -6.56 -15.14
CA ILE A 293 0.29 -7.95 -14.83
C ILE A 293 -1.22 -8.06 -14.84
N ASN A 294 -1.76 -8.82 -15.76
CA ASN A 294 -3.18 -9.06 -15.94
C ASN A 294 -3.46 -10.53 -16.25
N PHE A 295 -4.67 -11.00 -15.98
CA PHE A 295 -5.17 -12.26 -16.50
C PHE A 295 -5.78 -12.05 -17.89
N SER A 296 -5.65 -13.06 -18.77
CA SER A 296 -6.28 -13.02 -20.10
C SER A 296 -7.81 -13.11 -19.97
N ASP A 297 -8.53 -12.53 -20.93
CA ASP A 297 -10.00 -12.54 -21.00
C ASP A 297 -10.62 -13.95 -21.18
N GLU A 298 -9.80 -14.98 -21.38
CA GLU A 298 -10.23 -16.36 -21.63
C GLU A 298 -10.41 -17.20 -20.36
N LYS A 299 -10.26 -16.59 -19.16
CA LYS A 299 -10.46 -17.25 -17.86
C LYS A 299 -11.48 -16.42 -17.01
#